data_5231f51998d6f884278e2fd933462cea
#
_entry.id   5231f51998d6f884278e2fd933462cea
#
_cell.length_a   1.000
_cell.length_b   1.000
_cell.length_c   1.000
_cell.angle_alpha   90.00
_cell.angle_beta   90.00
_cell.angle_gamma   90.00
#
_symmetry.space_group_name_H-M   'P 1'
#
loop_
_entity.id
_entity.type
_entity.pdbx_description
1 polymer ?
#
loop_
_entity_poly.entity_id
_entity_poly.type
_entity_poly.pdbx_seq_one_letter_code
_entity_poly.pdbx_strand_id
1 'polypeptide(L)'
;MTANHSGNRPASYPSPPATPTHASASSNASGLTKNRVYLNGALEARASLKLMKMHRLGLKALRVVGRAVAATLGLTAATSAFGTDFRPFPTALSLPRDVAANTVVARSYITPQQLCGEGTCSLVYFAPISMSSIVPGSISGWEVEGPTVITKIKGLRMQVLVNGNPQARLREDGAPIRFSSPIEIQLLRDSSPELVNGISDDPIQFRLSTKTTSGSNKIGHYISLNTRLTRIEGSCLVPSRTVELQPARAGRLTGIGATAGERSFQINVNDCPKGYNKILYRLKPMGDTVETSAGVLPLSPESTAQGVRIRVTDSAGAAVVFDTSTGIDDYNKGSGGSFSIPMRVSYVQTEAKVTPGTVNGAMSVLMEYQ
;
A
#
# COMPACT_ATOMS: atom_id res chain seq x y z
N MET A 1 -24.72 -67.44 28.43
CA MET A 1 -23.69 -68.25 27.74
C MET A 1 -22.71 -67.30 27.11
N THR A 2 -21.54 -67.31 27.70
CA THR A 2 -20.18 -66.92 27.27
C THR A 2 -19.97 -65.77 26.30
N ALA A 3 -19.40 -64.73 26.90
CA ALA A 3 -18.71 -63.59 26.28
C ALA A 3 -17.39 -64.02 25.63
N ASN A 4 -16.97 -63.35 24.57
CA ASN A 4 -15.57 -63.32 24.17
C ASN A 4 -15.17 -61.87 23.85
N HIS A 5 -14.32 -61.32 24.73
CA HIS A 5 -13.56 -60.09 24.55
C HIS A 5 -12.37 -60.40 23.68
N SER A 6 -12.14 -59.66 22.59
CA SER A 6 -10.87 -59.56 21.92
C SER A 6 -10.42 -58.09 21.95
N GLY A 7 -9.36 -57.85 22.75
CA GLY A 7 -8.75 -56.55 22.93
C GLY A 7 -7.92 -56.14 21.72
N ASN A 8 -8.13 -54.93 21.25
CA ASN A 8 -7.26 -54.24 20.32
C ASN A 8 -6.18 -53.45 21.10
N ARG A 9 -4.94 -53.79 20.86
CA ARG A 9 -3.77 -53.03 21.35
C ARG A 9 -3.55 -51.82 20.43
N PRO A 10 -3.25 -50.63 20.95
CA PRO A 10 -2.86 -49.51 20.12
C PRO A 10 -1.46 -49.68 19.58
N ALA A 11 -1.26 -49.30 18.32
CA ALA A 11 0.02 -49.31 17.62
C ALA A 11 1.00 -48.28 18.22
N SER A 12 2.22 -48.76 18.49
CA SER A 12 3.35 -48.00 18.96
C SER A 12 3.89 -47.10 17.83
N TYR A 13 3.97 -45.79 18.08
CA TYR A 13 4.68 -44.83 17.24
C TYR A 13 6.19 -44.98 17.41
N PRO A 14 6.99 -44.89 16.33
CA PRO A 14 8.44 -44.91 16.44
C PRO A 14 8.95 -43.54 16.96
N SER A 15 9.89 -43.61 17.89
CA SER A 15 10.61 -42.47 18.48
C SER A 15 11.44 -41.73 17.42
N PRO A 16 11.58 -40.38 17.52
CA PRO A 16 12.43 -39.60 16.60
C PRO A 16 13.93 -39.93 16.87
N PRO A 17 14.79 -39.80 15.84
CA PRO A 17 16.21 -40.10 15.95
C PRO A 17 16.93 -39.08 16.81
N ALA A 18 17.90 -39.57 17.57
CA ALA A 18 18.74 -38.83 18.49
C ALA A 18 19.57 -37.74 17.78
N THR A 19 19.62 -36.57 18.37
CA THR A 19 20.48 -35.44 18.00
C THR A 19 21.95 -35.81 18.15
N PRO A 20 22.82 -35.49 17.19
CA PRO A 20 24.26 -35.72 17.38
C PRO A 20 24.83 -34.69 18.37
N THR A 21 25.44 -35.18 19.43
CA THR A 21 26.28 -34.42 20.37
C THR A 21 27.50 -33.86 19.64
N HIS A 22 27.59 -32.55 19.52
CA HIS A 22 28.80 -31.89 19.05
C HIS A 22 29.85 -31.80 20.17
N ALA A 23 30.98 -32.42 19.90
CA ALA A 23 32.18 -32.30 20.70
C ALA A 23 32.72 -30.87 20.70
N SER A 24 32.96 -30.32 21.89
CA SER A 24 33.62 -29.04 22.12
C SER A 24 35.09 -29.12 21.75
N ALA A 25 35.51 -28.44 20.70
CA ALA A 25 36.91 -28.11 20.47
C ALA A 25 37.16 -26.69 20.96
N SER A 26 37.82 -26.52 22.08
CA SER A 26 38.29 -25.23 22.57
C SER A 26 39.52 -24.82 21.75
N SER A 27 39.40 -23.78 20.95
CA SER A 27 40.51 -23.02 20.41
C SER A 27 40.39 -21.55 20.85
N ASN A 28 41.31 -21.12 21.68
CA ASN A 28 41.52 -19.73 22.09
C ASN A 28 41.88 -18.90 20.88
N ALA A 29 40.89 -18.32 20.20
CA ALA A 29 41.07 -17.25 19.25
C ALA A 29 40.15 -16.13 19.65
N SER A 30 40.70 -15.01 20.08
CA SER A 30 40.00 -13.74 20.38
C SER A 30 39.43 -13.10 19.10
N GLY A 31 38.45 -13.75 18.52
CA GLY A 31 37.77 -13.31 17.26
C GLY A 31 36.28 -13.59 17.28
N LEU A 32 35.54 -12.77 16.57
CA LEU A 32 34.12 -12.98 16.30
C LEU A 32 33.97 -14.20 15.37
N THR A 33 33.31 -15.25 15.85
CA THR A 33 33.17 -16.52 15.11
C THR A 33 31.75 -16.67 14.54
N LYS A 34 31.67 -17.05 13.27
CA LYS A 34 30.48 -17.38 12.48
C LYS A 34 29.25 -16.46 12.71
N ASN A 35 29.11 -15.47 11.87
CA ASN A 35 28.07 -14.45 11.97
C ASN A 35 27.18 -14.49 10.73
N ARG A 36 25.87 -14.43 10.93
CA ARG A 36 24.89 -14.60 9.85
C ARG A 36 23.86 -13.48 9.84
N VAL A 37 23.51 -13.01 8.64
CA VAL A 37 22.35 -12.17 8.38
C VAL A 37 21.32 -13.03 7.64
N TYR A 38 20.15 -13.18 8.23
CA TYR A 38 19.04 -13.89 7.62
C TYR A 38 18.13 -12.90 6.91
N LEU A 39 17.84 -13.16 5.64
CA LEU A 39 16.88 -12.40 4.84
C LEU A 39 15.67 -13.32 4.63
N ASN A 40 14.55 -12.96 5.23
CA ASN A 40 13.28 -13.64 5.01
C ASN A 40 12.42 -12.78 4.09
N GLY A 41 12.01 -13.34 2.95
CA GLY A 41 11.01 -12.74 2.10
C GLY A 41 9.61 -13.00 2.67
N ALA A 42 8.91 -11.95 3.09
CA ALA A 42 7.51 -12.02 3.48
C ALA A 42 6.68 -11.17 2.53
N LEU A 43 5.54 -11.71 2.09
CA LEU A 43 4.61 -11.04 1.19
C LEU A 43 3.55 -10.32 2.02
N GLU A 44 3.65 -9.00 2.17
CA GLU A 44 2.54 -8.16 2.59
C GLU A 44 2.16 -7.22 1.44
N ALA A 45 1.04 -7.50 0.79
CA ALA A 45 0.47 -6.59 -0.19
C ALA A 45 -0.28 -5.46 0.55
N ARG A 46 0.36 -4.31 0.71
CA ARG A 46 -0.30 -3.08 1.16
C ARG A 46 -0.35 -2.09 0.02
N ALA A 47 -1.53 -1.89 -0.54
CA ALA A 47 -1.80 -0.78 -1.45
C ALA A 47 -1.83 0.53 -0.64
N SER A 48 -0.74 1.27 -0.65
CA SER A 48 -0.65 2.60 -0.01
C SER A 48 -0.67 3.69 -1.08
N LEU A 49 -1.80 4.38 -1.21
CA LEU A 49 -1.94 5.53 -2.10
C LEU A 49 -1.34 6.76 -1.41
N LYS A 50 -0.15 7.17 -1.79
CA LYS A 50 0.49 8.40 -1.31
C LYS A 50 0.08 9.58 -2.18
N LEU A 51 -0.52 10.59 -1.56
CA LEU A 51 -0.93 11.86 -2.16
C LEU A 51 0.27 12.57 -2.81
N MET A 52 0.22 12.80 -4.12
CA MET A 52 1.19 13.66 -4.82
C MET A 52 0.97 15.12 -4.42
N LYS A 53 1.94 15.72 -3.75
CA LYS A 53 2.06 17.17 -3.58
C LYS A 53 2.40 17.80 -4.93
N MET A 54 1.47 18.52 -5.54
CA MET A 54 1.74 19.37 -6.70
C MET A 54 2.63 20.55 -6.29
N HIS A 55 3.83 20.61 -6.86
CA HIS A 55 4.71 21.79 -6.78
C HIS A 55 4.13 22.88 -7.68
N ARG A 56 3.97 24.07 -7.09
CA ARG A 56 3.64 25.31 -7.80
C ARG A 56 4.81 25.72 -8.67
N LEU A 57 4.67 25.65 -9.97
CA LEU A 57 5.54 26.36 -10.92
C LEU A 57 5.00 27.77 -11.14
N GLY A 58 5.81 28.75 -10.83
CA GLY A 58 5.49 30.16 -11.02
C GLY A 58 5.45 30.55 -12.49
N LEU A 59 4.34 31.12 -12.93
CA LEU A 59 4.23 31.80 -14.21
C LEU A 59 4.74 33.24 -14.07
N LYS A 60 5.80 33.58 -14.79
CA LYS A 60 6.22 34.95 -15.03
C LYS A 60 5.32 35.57 -16.10
N ALA A 61 4.78 36.72 -15.76
CA ALA A 61 3.92 37.54 -16.62
C ALA A 61 4.68 38.07 -17.85
N LEU A 62 4.05 37.93 -19.01
CA LEU A 62 4.37 38.71 -20.20
C LEU A 62 3.20 39.67 -20.47
N ARG A 63 3.43 40.97 -20.28
CA ARG A 63 2.50 42.03 -20.64
C ARG A 63 2.57 42.26 -22.16
N VAL A 64 1.47 42.08 -22.83
CA VAL A 64 1.24 42.71 -24.17
C VAL A 64 0.00 43.56 -24.07
N VAL A 65 0.21 44.86 -24.35
CA VAL A 65 -0.81 45.88 -24.43
C VAL A 65 -1.47 45.79 -25.82
N GLY A 66 -2.76 45.57 -25.86
CA GLY A 66 -3.58 45.67 -27.08
C GLY A 66 -4.96 46.18 -26.75
N ARG A 67 -5.24 47.46 -27.11
CA ARG A 67 -6.57 48.09 -27.07
C ARG A 67 -7.47 47.43 -28.12
N ALA A 68 -8.64 46.95 -27.76
CA ALA A 68 -9.78 46.80 -28.68
C ALA A 68 -11.10 46.91 -27.91
N VAL A 69 -11.80 47.91 -28.29
CA VAL A 69 -13.20 48.28 -28.33
C VAL A 69 -14.25 47.31 -27.75
N ALA A 70 -15.01 47.81 -26.82
CA ALA A 70 -16.19 47.18 -26.23
C ALA A 70 -17.34 47.10 -27.27
N ALA A 71 -17.84 45.88 -27.46
CA ALA A 71 -19.20 45.67 -27.99
C ALA A 71 -19.93 44.79 -26.96
N THR A 72 -20.74 45.40 -26.13
CA THR A 72 -21.67 44.76 -25.22
C THR A 72 -22.84 44.14 -25.99
N LEU A 73 -22.73 42.85 -26.34
CA LEU A 73 -23.89 42.02 -26.60
C LEU A 73 -24.16 41.19 -25.35
N GLY A 74 -25.18 41.60 -24.61
CA GLY A 74 -25.73 40.83 -23.50
C GLY A 74 -26.30 39.50 -24.01
N LEU A 75 -25.48 38.45 -24.02
CA LEU A 75 -25.98 37.09 -24.08
C LEU A 75 -26.25 36.66 -22.64
N THR A 76 -27.50 36.76 -22.21
CA THR A 76 -28.00 36.00 -21.07
C THR A 76 -27.93 34.53 -21.45
N ALA A 77 -26.81 33.89 -21.11
CA ALA A 77 -26.71 32.43 -21.14
C ALA A 77 -27.72 31.91 -20.12
N ALA A 78 -28.87 31.47 -20.61
CA ALA A 78 -29.75 30.60 -19.85
C ALA A 78 -28.91 29.35 -19.51
N THR A 79 -28.39 29.30 -18.32
CA THR A 79 -27.73 28.10 -17.79
C THR A 79 -28.81 27.04 -17.65
N SER A 80 -28.94 26.21 -18.68
CA SER A 80 -29.68 24.96 -18.60
C SER A 80 -29.15 24.20 -17.37
N ALA A 81 -30.03 23.93 -16.41
CA ALA A 81 -29.74 23.15 -15.23
C ALA A 81 -29.60 21.68 -15.63
N PHE A 82 -28.64 21.35 -16.49
CA PHE A 82 -28.26 20.00 -16.78
C PHE A 82 -27.30 19.56 -15.69
N GLY A 83 -27.64 18.45 -15.00
CA GLY A 83 -26.80 17.90 -13.96
C GLY A 83 -25.42 17.53 -14.49
N THR A 84 -24.39 17.85 -13.73
CA THR A 84 -23.02 17.45 -14.04
C THR A 84 -22.82 15.98 -13.74
N ASP A 85 -22.25 15.21 -14.67
CA ASP A 85 -21.81 13.83 -14.45
C ASP A 85 -20.32 13.82 -14.08
N PHE A 86 -20.04 13.45 -12.84
CA PHE A 86 -18.68 13.31 -12.33
C PHE A 86 -18.19 11.88 -12.53
N ARG A 87 -17.04 11.73 -13.17
CA ARG A 87 -16.32 10.45 -13.35
C ARG A 87 -15.02 10.49 -12.58
N PRO A 88 -15.07 10.20 -11.26
CA PRO A 88 -13.97 10.51 -10.34
C PRO A 88 -12.73 9.63 -10.51
N PHE A 89 -12.84 8.48 -11.19
CA PHE A 89 -11.75 7.53 -11.32
C PHE A 89 -11.21 7.45 -12.74
N PRO A 90 -9.92 7.03 -12.91
CA PRO A 90 -9.34 6.86 -14.24
C PRO A 90 -10.07 5.77 -15.03
N THR A 91 -10.01 5.86 -16.36
CA THR A 91 -10.62 4.89 -17.27
C THR A 91 -9.97 3.51 -17.24
N ALA A 92 -8.76 3.40 -16.68
CA ALA A 92 -8.05 2.13 -16.47
C ALA A 92 -7.49 2.08 -15.04
N LEU A 93 -7.79 1.00 -14.34
CA LEU A 93 -7.33 0.72 -13.00
C LEU A 93 -6.71 -0.69 -12.98
N SER A 94 -5.50 -0.79 -12.45
CA SER A 94 -4.82 -2.07 -12.25
C SER A 94 -4.70 -2.35 -10.76
N LEU A 95 -5.18 -3.51 -10.31
CA LEU A 95 -5.15 -3.90 -8.90
C LEU A 95 -4.53 -5.29 -8.73
N PRO A 96 -3.75 -5.53 -7.66
CA PRO A 96 -3.32 -6.87 -7.30
C PRO A 96 -4.51 -7.81 -7.09
N ARG A 97 -4.32 -9.08 -7.43
CA ARG A 97 -5.34 -10.11 -7.22
C ARG A 97 -5.78 -10.24 -5.77
N ASP A 98 -4.84 -10.13 -4.85
CA ASP A 98 -4.95 -10.42 -3.41
C ASP A 98 -5.18 -9.18 -2.53
N VAL A 99 -5.70 -8.10 -3.10
CA VAL A 99 -6.11 -6.93 -2.31
C VAL A 99 -7.11 -7.35 -1.25
N ALA A 100 -6.80 -7.03 0.00
CA ALA A 100 -7.64 -7.39 1.15
C ALA A 100 -9.04 -6.78 1.04
N ALA A 101 -10.05 -7.51 1.48
CA ALA A 101 -11.43 -7.02 1.56
C ALA A 101 -11.50 -5.75 2.43
N ASN A 102 -12.44 -4.88 2.10
CA ASN A 102 -12.67 -3.57 2.73
C ASN A 102 -11.51 -2.56 2.59
N THR A 103 -10.50 -2.85 1.77
CA THR A 103 -9.46 -1.89 1.45
C THR A 103 -9.98 -0.83 0.48
N VAL A 104 -9.68 0.45 0.75
CA VAL A 104 -9.90 1.54 -0.19
C VAL A 104 -8.83 1.46 -1.28
N VAL A 105 -9.24 1.13 -2.49
CA VAL A 105 -8.34 0.94 -3.64
C VAL A 105 -8.14 2.19 -4.48
N ALA A 106 -9.10 3.11 -4.42
CA ALA A 106 -8.96 4.43 -5.05
C ALA A 106 -9.80 5.47 -4.31
N ARG A 107 -9.35 6.73 -4.35
CA ARG A 107 -10.03 7.89 -3.77
C ARG A 107 -10.05 9.02 -4.78
N SER A 108 -11.13 9.77 -4.75
CA SER A 108 -11.27 11.01 -5.50
C SER A 108 -12.06 12.03 -4.68
N TYR A 109 -11.98 13.30 -5.06
CA TYR A 109 -12.58 14.39 -4.32
C TYR A 109 -13.31 15.33 -5.27
N ILE A 110 -14.51 15.78 -4.88
CA ILE A 110 -15.27 16.80 -5.58
C ILE A 110 -15.47 17.98 -4.61
N THR A 111 -15.02 19.15 -5.00
CA THR A 111 -15.07 20.33 -4.14
C THR A 111 -16.48 20.95 -4.11
N PRO A 112 -16.84 21.69 -3.03
CA PRO A 112 -18.07 22.46 -3.01
C PRO A 112 -18.18 23.41 -4.19
N GLN A 113 -17.08 24.04 -4.61
CA GLN A 113 -17.03 24.92 -5.78
C GLN A 113 -17.49 24.22 -7.08
N GLN A 114 -17.12 22.93 -7.25
CA GLN A 114 -17.55 22.13 -8.41
C GLN A 114 -19.02 21.72 -8.32
N LEU A 115 -19.57 21.58 -7.10
CA LEU A 115 -20.94 21.12 -6.87
C LEU A 115 -21.98 22.24 -6.85
N CYS A 116 -21.67 23.40 -6.29
CA CYS A 116 -22.63 24.48 -6.16
C CYS A 116 -22.08 25.88 -6.50
N GLY A 117 -20.82 25.97 -6.97
CA GLY A 117 -20.21 27.24 -7.33
C GLY A 117 -19.75 28.10 -6.16
N GLU A 118 -19.84 27.60 -4.93
CA GLU A 118 -19.46 28.29 -3.69
C GLU A 118 -18.50 27.44 -2.85
N GLY A 119 -17.85 28.07 -1.86
CA GLY A 119 -16.97 27.36 -0.92
C GLY A 119 -17.71 26.52 0.12
N THR A 120 -19.02 26.70 0.23
CA THR A 120 -19.90 25.94 1.13
C THR A 120 -21.17 25.58 0.41
N CYS A 121 -21.57 24.31 0.49
CA CYS A 121 -22.81 23.80 -0.10
C CYS A 121 -23.70 23.13 0.94
N SER A 122 -24.96 22.93 0.58
CA SER A 122 -25.88 22.05 1.30
C SER A 122 -26.30 20.90 0.41
N LEU A 123 -26.02 19.66 0.82
CA LEU A 123 -26.56 18.45 0.21
C LEU A 123 -28.02 18.30 0.64
N VAL A 124 -28.94 18.33 -0.31
CA VAL A 124 -30.40 18.30 -0.04
C VAL A 124 -31.05 17.01 -0.52
N TYR A 125 -30.36 16.24 -1.33
CA TYR A 125 -30.77 14.92 -1.77
C TYR A 125 -29.53 14.09 -2.08
N PHE A 126 -29.57 12.83 -1.69
CA PHE A 126 -28.53 11.84 -2.03
C PHE A 126 -29.15 10.46 -2.13
N ALA A 127 -28.93 9.79 -3.26
CA ALA A 127 -29.40 8.44 -3.48
C ALA A 127 -28.29 7.57 -4.07
N PRO A 128 -27.82 6.57 -3.34
CA PRO A 128 -27.04 5.48 -3.90
C PRO A 128 -27.90 4.67 -4.86
N ILE A 129 -27.38 4.32 -6.04
CA ILE A 129 -28.09 3.59 -7.09
C ILE A 129 -27.45 2.20 -7.28
N SER A 130 -28.17 1.16 -6.98
CA SER A 130 -27.77 -0.19 -7.32
C SER A 130 -28.28 -0.56 -8.71
N MET A 131 -27.37 -0.96 -9.59
CA MET A 131 -27.73 -1.46 -10.92
C MET A 131 -27.97 -2.95 -10.85
N SER A 132 -29.21 -3.36 -10.99
CA SER A 132 -29.54 -4.77 -11.16
C SER A 132 -29.99 -4.99 -12.61
N SER A 133 -29.27 -5.79 -13.37
CA SER A 133 -29.68 -6.24 -14.70
C SER A 133 -30.66 -7.40 -14.56
N ILE A 134 -31.89 -7.13 -14.16
CA ILE A 134 -32.94 -8.17 -14.07
C ILE A 134 -33.59 -8.39 -15.44
N VAL A 135 -33.50 -7.42 -16.35
CA VAL A 135 -34.09 -7.56 -17.70
C VAL A 135 -33.07 -7.10 -18.75
N PRO A 136 -32.74 -7.94 -19.75
CA PRO A 136 -31.92 -7.51 -20.87
C PRO A 136 -32.55 -6.30 -21.60
N GLY A 137 -31.79 -5.19 -21.68
CA GLY A 137 -32.24 -3.96 -22.33
C GLY A 137 -32.93 -2.92 -21.44
N SER A 138 -33.16 -3.21 -20.15
CA SER A 138 -33.68 -2.24 -19.18
C SER A 138 -32.56 -1.73 -18.26
N ILE A 139 -32.27 -0.44 -18.32
CA ILE A 139 -31.36 0.25 -17.40
C ILE A 139 -32.18 0.87 -16.27
N SER A 140 -32.75 0.07 -15.40
CA SER A 140 -33.39 0.56 -14.18
C SER A 140 -32.46 0.35 -12.99
N GLY A 141 -31.91 1.45 -12.46
CA GLY A 141 -31.22 1.44 -11.18
C GLY A 141 -32.21 1.66 -10.05
N TRP A 142 -32.03 0.96 -8.95
CA TRP A 142 -32.85 1.09 -7.74
C TRP A 142 -32.08 1.93 -6.71
N GLU A 143 -32.78 2.88 -6.10
CA GLU A 143 -32.21 3.60 -4.96
C GLU A 143 -32.10 2.65 -3.76
N VAL A 144 -30.94 2.60 -3.15
CA VAL A 144 -30.67 1.82 -1.96
C VAL A 144 -30.45 2.71 -0.74
N GLU A 145 -30.81 2.23 0.42
CA GLU A 145 -30.71 3.01 1.66
C GLU A 145 -29.27 3.09 2.20
N GLY A 146 -28.47 2.04 1.99
CA GLY A 146 -27.10 1.95 2.55
C GLY A 146 -26.09 2.87 1.89
N PRO A 147 -24.97 3.14 2.55
CA PRO A 147 -23.96 4.08 2.03
C PRO A 147 -23.10 3.52 0.90
N THR A 148 -23.15 2.22 0.64
CA THR A 148 -22.33 1.55 -0.36
C THR A 148 -23.16 0.98 -1.50
N VAL A 149 -22.65 1.08 -2.72
CA VAL A 149 -23.22 0.45 -3.90
C VAL A 149 -22.27 -0.56 -4.51
N ILE A 150 -22.80 -1.64 -5.03
CA ILE A 150 -22.06 -2.63 -5.80
C ILE A 150 -21.86 -2.06 -7.20
N THR A 151 -20.65 -2.20 -7.73
CA THR A 151 -20.34 -1.80 -9.11
C THR A 151 -20.58 -2.96 -10.07
N LYS A 152 -20.58 -2.69 -11.38
CA LYS A 152 -20.58 -3.79 -12.41
C LYS A 152 -19.29 -4.62 -12.36
N ILE A 153 -18.23 -4.11 -11.76
CA ILE A 153 -16.98 -4.86 -11.61
C ILE A 153 -17.07 -5.71 -10.34
N LYS A 154 -17.19 -7.01 -10.52
CA LYS A 154 -17.23 -7.96 -9.39
C LYS A 154 -16.00 -7.81 -8.50
N GLY A 155 -16.23 -7.65 -7.23
CA GLY A 155 -15.18 -7.42 -6.24
C GLY A 155 -14.96 -5.95 -5.88
N LEU A 156 -15.69 -5.01 -6.49
CA LEU A 156 -15.60 -3.58 -6.17
C LEU A 156 -16.96 -3.00 -5.77
N ARG A 157 -16.93 -2.11 -4.80
CA ARG A 157 -18.04 -1.26 -4.39
C ARG A 157 -17.61 0.18 -4.24
N MET A 158 -18.57 1.09 -4.31
CA MET A 158 -18.32 2.54 -4.12
C MET A 158 -19.08 3.07 -2.92
N GLN A 159 -18.53 4.13 -2.32
CA GLN A 159 -19.20 4.97 -1.34
C GLN A 159 -18.77 6.43 -1.47
N VAL A 160 -19.63 7.32 -0.96
CA VAL A 160 -19.36 8.76 -0.88
C VAL A 160 -19.36 9.17 0.57
N LEU A 161 -18.33 9.94 0.97
CA LEU A 161 -18.24 10.50 2.32
C LEU A 161 -18.50 12.01 2.25
N VAL A 162 -19.37 12.49 3.15
CA VAL A 162 -19.63 13.91 3.37
C VAL A 162 -19.21 14.22 4.80
N ASN A 163 -18.37 15.23 4.97
CA ASN A 163 -17.77 15.56 6.28
C ASN A 163 -17.08 14.35 6.94
N GLY A 164 -16.44 13.47 6.14
CA GLY A 164 -15.74 12.28 6.61
C GLY A 164 -16.62 11.07 6.92
N ASN A 165 -17.95 11.19 6.83
CA ASN A 165 -18.89 10.12 7.13
C ASN A 165 -19.47 9.49 5.85
N PRO A 166 -19.53 8.15 5.72
CA PRO A 166 -20.19 7.49 4.61
C PRO A 166 -21.65 7.90 4.53
N GLN A 167 -22.05 8.42 3.37
CA GLN A 167 -23.36 8.98 3.17
C GLN A 167 -24.37 7.90 2.72
N ALA A 168 -25.34 7.63 3.57
CA ALA A 168 -26.53 6.86 3.23
C ALA A 168 -27.55 7.74 2.46
N ARG A 169 -28.65 7.14 2.03
CA ARG A 169 -29.72 7.87 1.34
C ARG A 169 -30.18 9.08 2.16
N LEU A 170 -30.24 10.22 1.51
CA LEU A 170 -30.84 11.45 2.03
C LEU A 170 -32.03 11.81 1.14
N ARG A 171 -33.23 11.80 1.70
CA ARG A 171 -34.47 12.19 1.02
C ARG A 171 -34.62 13.70 0.99
N GLU A 172 -35.42 14.23 0.07
CA GLU A 172 -35.62 15.66 -0.08
C GLU A 172 -36.33 16.34 1.12
N ASP A 173 -37.08 15.58 1.90
CA ASP A 173 -37.74 16.01 3.15
C ASP A 173 -36.82 15.90 4.37
N GLY A 174 -35.63 15.34 4.20
CA GLY A 174 -34.61 15.23 5.23
C GLY A 174 -33.89 16.55 5.51
N ALA A 175 -33.23 16.62 6.68
CA ALA A 175 -32.42 17.78 7.03
C ALA A 175 -31.21 17.90 6.08
N PRO A 176 -30.98 19.06 5.45
CA PRO A 176 -29.83 19.26 4.56
C PRO A 176 -28.49 19.12 5.30
N ILE A 177 -27.52 18.50 4.66
CA ILE A 177 -26.16 18.34 5.20
C ILE A 177 -25.28 19.46 4.62
N ARG A 178 -24.85 20.39 5.48
CA ARG A 178 -23.93 21.45 5.11
C ARG A 178 -22.48 20.95 5.11
N PHE A 179 -21.71 21.33 4.08
CA PHE A 179 -20.30 20.96 3.97
C PHE A 179 -19.51 22.07 3.27
N SER A 180 -18.26 22.24 3.73
CA SER A 180 -17.26 23.17 3.16
C SER A 180 -15.98 22.47 2.73
N SER A 181 -15.80 21.21 3.12
CA SER A 181 -14.72 20.36 2.65
C SER A 181 -15.16 19.57 1.41
N PRO A 182 -14.23 19.16 0.54
CA PRO A 182 -14.55 18.28 -0.58
C PRO A 182 -15.24 16.99 -0.11
N ILE A 183 -16.26 16.55 -0.83
CA ILE A 183 -16.80 15.20 -0.65
C ILE A 183 -15.76 14.21 -1.17
N GLU A 184 -15.60 13.09 -0.46
CA GLU A 184 -14.67 12.02 -0.84
C GLU A 184 -15.43 10.87 -1.48
N ILE A 185 -14.99 10.42 -2.64
CA ILE A 185 -15.51 9.24 -3.32
C ILE A 185 -14.48 8.14 -3.15
N GLN A 186 -14.89 7.00 -2.63
CA GLN A 186 -14.04 5.84 -2.43
C GLN A 186 -14.49 4.67 -3.30
N LEU A 187 -13.52 4.03 -3.94
CA LEU A 187 -13.68 2.71 -4.53
C LEU A 187 -13.05 1.70 -3.56
N LEU A 188 -13.81 0.70 -3.15
CA LEU A 188 -13.40 -0.27 -2.15
C LEU A 188 -13.38 -1.67 -2.74
N ARG A 189 -12.45 -2.49 -2.28
CA ARG A 189 -12.52 -3.94 -2.43
C ARG A 189 -13.67 -4.46 -1.56
N ASP A 190 -14.64 -5.16 -2.14
CA ASP A 190 -15.70 -5.78 -1.36
C ASP A 190 -15.26 -7.12 -0.71
N SER A 191 -16.17 -7.83 -0.07
CA SER A 191 -15.91 -9.12 0.57
C SER A 191 -16.02 -10.32 -0.38
N SER A 192 -16.23 -10.09 -1.68
CA SER A 192 -16.28 -11.19 -2.66
C SER A 192 -14.96 -11.97 -2.66
N PRO A 193 -15.00 -13.31 -2.81
CA PRO A 193 -13.77 -14.12 -2.78
C PRO A 193 -12.81 -13.75 -3.92
N GLU A 194 -13.33 -13.21 -5.02
CA GLU A 194 -12.53 -12.87 -6.19
C GLU A 194 -12.72 -11.42 -6.64
N LEU A 195 -11.63 -10.80 -7.02
CA LEU A 195 -11.59 -9.59 -7.83
C LEU A 195 -11.52 -10.03 -9.29
N VAL A 196 -12.44 -9.59 -10.14
CA VAL A 196 -12.54 -10.06 -11.53
C VAL A 196 -12.24 -8.90 -12.49
N ASN A 197 -11.48 -9.17 -13.54
CA ASN A 197 -11.33 -8.22 -14.65
C ASN A 197 -12.71 -7.81 -15.17
N GLY A 198 -12.90 -6.54 -15.38
CA GLY A 198 -14.20 -6.06 -15.82
C GLY A 198 -14.18 -4.62 -16.31
N ILE A 199 -15.28 -4.22 -16.88
CA ILE A 199 -15.53 -2.84 -17.31
C ILE A 199 -16.78 -2.37 -16.61
N SER A 200 -16.71 -1.19 -16.02
CA SER A 200 -17.88 -0.42 -15.66
C SER A 200 -17.99 0.70 -16.70
N ASP A 201 -18.92 0.54 -17.60
CA ASP A 201 -19.23 1.47 -18.66
C ASP A 201 -20.50 2.23 -18.30
N ASP A 202 -20.31 3.37 -17.72
CA ASP A 202 -21.31 4.40 -17.49
C ASP A 202 -22.60 4.05 -16.70
N PRO A 203 -22.61 3.24 -15.65
CA PRO A 203 -23.75 3.26 -14.76
C PRO A 203 -23.62 4.39 -13.75
N ILE A 204 -24.67 5.18 -13.61
CA ILE A 204 -24.82 6.13 -12.50
C ILE A 204 -24.80 5.35 -11.18
N GLN A 205 -23.83 5.65 -10.32
CA GLN A 205 -23.72 5.03 -8.99
C GLN A 205 -24.42 5.86 -7.91
N PHE A 206 -24.42 7.19 -8.08
CA PHE A 206 -25.07 8.08 -7.13
C PHE A 206 -25.75 9.22 -7.84
N ARG A 207 -26.92 9.61 -7.33
CA ARG A 207 -27.60 10.87 -7.64
C ARG A 207 -27.51 11.76 -6.42
N LEU A 208 -27.21 13.02 -6.63
CA LEU A 208 -27.22 14.00 -5.55
C LEU A 208 -27.72 15.35 -6.04
N SER A 209 -28.29 16.11 -5.14
CA SER A 209 -28.66 17.50 -5.40
C SER A 209 -28.08 18.40 -4.30
N THR A 210 -27.49 19.50 -4.71
CA THR A 210 -26.93 20.50 -3.80
C THR A 210 -27.64 21.83 -3.97
N LYS A 211 -27.51 22.68 -2.95
CA LYS A 211 -27.91 24.09 -2.98
C LYS A 211 -26.74 24.94 -2.53
N THR A 212 -26.69 26.16 -3.04
CA THR A 212 -25.86 27.22 -2.48
C THR A 212 -26.36 27.62 -1.08
N THR A 213 -25.54 28.32 -0.33
CA THR A 213 -25.96 28.83 1.00
C THR A 213 -27.03 29.91 0.93
N SER A 214 -27.05 30.69 -0.17
CA SER A 214 -27.96 31.81 -0.41
C SER A 214 -29.09 31.52 -1.41
N GLY A 215 -28.96 30.40 -2.17
CA GLY A 215 -29.88 30.10 -3.27
C GLY A 215 -30.94 29.07 -2.92
N SER A 216 -32.13 29.24 -3.52
CA SER A 216 -33.21 28.26 -3.45
C SER A 216 -33.14 27.18 -4.52
N ASN A 217 -32.35 27.38 -5.57
CA ASN A 217 -32.28 26.46 -6.69
C ASN A 217 -31.46 25.23 -6.37
N LYS A 218 -32.03 24.05 -6.67
CA LYS A 218 -31.32 22.75 -6.58
C LYS A 218 -30.50 22.54 -7.84
N ILE A 219 -29.26 22.10 -7.68
CA ILE A 219 -28.37 21.67 -8.76
C ILE A 219 -28.21 20.16 -8.66
N GLY A 220 -28.66 19.45 -9.69
CA GLY A 220 -28.54 17.99 -9.75
C GLY A 220 -27.19 17.54 -10.27
N HIS A 221 -26.68 16.42 -9.76
CA HIS A 221 -25.42 15.84 -10.19
C HIS A 221 -25.51 14.30 -10.19
N TYR A 222 -24.64 13.70 -10.97
CA TYR A 222 -24.43 12.26 -11.04
C TYR A 222 -22.98 11.94 -10.73
N ILE A 223 -22.76 10.79 -10.13
CA ILE A 223 -21.43 10.20 -9.98
C ILE A 223 -21.46 8.84 -10.64
N SER A 224 -20.66 8.67 -11.68
CA SER A 224 -20.61 7.48 -12.52
C SER A 224 -19.22 6.80 -12.41
N LEU A 225 -19.20 5.48 -12.54
CA LEU A 225 -17.97 4.72 -12.65
C LEU A 225 -17.76 4.30 -14.11
N ASN A 226 -16.78 4.93 -14.76
CA ASN A 226 -16.34 4.54 -16.11
C ASN A 226 -14.88 4.09 -16.04
N THR A 227 -14.67 2.83 -15.73
CA THR A 227 -13.35 2.28 -15.48
C THR A 227 -13.25 0.83 -15.99
N ARG A 228 -12.11 0.51 -16.58
CA ARG A 228 -11.69 -0.87 -16.86
C ARG A 228 -10.76 -1.33 -15.75
N LEU A 229 -11.14 -2.38 -15.04
CA LEU A 229 -10.28 -3.06 -14.09
C LEU A 229 -9.47 -4.15 -14.78
N THR A 230 -8.16 -4.10 -14.60
CA THR A 230 -7.23 -5.19 -14.94
C THR A 230 -6.64 -5.73 -13.64
N ARG A 231 -6.89 -7.00 -13.39
CA ARG A 231 -6.28 -7.71 -12.27
C ARG A 231 -4.85 -8.09 -12.63
N ILE A 232 -3.92 -7.75 -11.76
CA ILE A 232 -2.52 -8.15 -11.89
C ILE A 232 -2.35 -9.48 -11.19
N GLU A 233 -1.87 -10.48 -11.92
CA GLU A 233 -1.58 -11.80 -11.41
C GLU A 233 -0.14 -11.88 -10.94
N GLY A 234 0.05 -12.46 -9.76
CA GLY A 234 1.36 -12.72 -9.19
C GLY A 234 1.97 -11.55 -8.43
N SER A 235 3.10 -11.83 -7.86
CA SER A 235 3.93 -10.94 -7.06
C SER A 235 5.39 -11.26 -7.34
N CYS A 236 6.31 -10.37 -6.98
CA CYS A 236 7.74 -10.67 -7.05
C CYS A 236 8.10 -11.79 -6.06
N LEU A 237 9.00 -12.66 -6.47
CA LEU A 237 9.60 -13.68 -5.62
C LEU A 237 10.89 -13.13 -5.01
N VAL A 238 10.97 -13.06 -3.68
CA VAL A 238 12.17 -12.68 -2.95
C VAL A 238 12.69 -13.90 -2.18
N PRO A 239 13.70 -14.62 -2.71
CA PRO A 239 14.23 -15.79 -2.05
C PRO A 239 14.91 -15.44 -0.72
N SER A 240 14.69 -16.24 0.30
CA SER A 240 15.43 -16.15 1.55
C SER A 240 16.92 -16.41 1.33
N ARG A 241 17.78 -15.66 2.00
CA ARG A 241 19.22 -15.77 1.85
C ARG A 241 19.93 -15.59 3.20
N THR A 242 21.00 -16.34 3.39
CA THR A 242 21.95 -16.12 4.49
C THR A 242 23.20 -15.45 3.96
N VAL A 243 23.66 -14.40 4.62
CA VAL A 243 24.90 -13.68 4.33
C VAL A 243 25.85 -13.91 5.51
N GLU A 244 26.96 -14.59 5.26
CA GLU A 244 27.97 -14.83 6.28
C GLU A 244 29.04 -13.74 6.24
N LEU A 245 29.29 -13.07 7.37
CA LEU A 245 30.40 -12.13 7.52
C LEU A 245 31.66 -12.89 7.91
N GLN A 246 32.80 -12.43 7.37
CA GLN A 246 34.09 -12.98 7.77
C GLN A 246 34.39 -12.59 9.22
N PRO A 247 35.06 -13.48 10.00
CA PRO A 247 35.47 -13.14 11.35
C PRO A 247 36.32 -11.88 11.38
N ALA A 248 36.02 -10.98 12.31
CA ALA A 248 36.77 -9.75 12.50
C ALA A 248 37.42 -9.75 13.89
N ARG A 249 38.63 -9.17 13.96
CA ARG A 249 39.34 -8.98 15.26
C ARG A 249 38.69 -7.80 15.99
N ALA A 250 38.37 -7.98 17.27
CA ALA A 250 37.78 -6.91 18.11
C ALA A 250 38.64 -5.61 18.09
N GLY A 251 39.96 -5.74 18.00
CA GLY A 251 40.87 -4.59 17.92
C GLY A 251 40.75 -3.74 16.67
N ARG A 252 39.96 -4.13 15.67
CA ARG A 252 39.58 -3.25 14.54
C ARG A 252 38.40 -2.33 14.85
N LEU A 253 37.67 -2.62 15.91
CA LEU A 253 36.57 -1.78 16.39
C LEU A 253 37.15 -0.86 17.47
N THR A 254 37.55 0.36 17.04
CA THR A 254 38.36 1.29 17.86
C THR A 254 37.51 2.33 18.59
N GLY A 255 36.20 2.26 18.50
CA GLY A 255 35.26 3.19 19.13
C GLY A 255 33.85 3.03 18.58
N ILE A 256 32.87 3.61 19.27
CA ILE A 256 31.47 3.57 18.87
C ILE A 256 31.32 4.12 17.43
N GLY A 257 30.64 3.38 16.57
CA GLY A 257 30.48 3.68 15.15
C GLY A 257 31.59 3.12 14.24
N ALA A 258 32.70 2.63 14.80
CA ALA A 258 33.73 1.95 14.00
C ALA A 258 33.16 0.67 13.36
N THR A 259 33.53 0.41 12.11
CA THR A 259 33.04 -0.75 11.34
C THR A 259 34.17 -1.69 10.94
N ALA A 260 33.85 -2.96 10.77
CA ALA A 260 34.80 -3.97 10.33
C ALA A 260 34.08 -5.09 9.55
N GLY A 261 34.83 -5.84 8.72
CA GLY A 261 34.33 -7.04 8.06
C GLY A 261 33.23 -6.78 7.02
N GLU A 262 33.33 -5.70 6.28
CA GLU A 262 32.34 -5.36 5.24
C GLU A 262 32.25 -6.46 4.19
N ARG A 263 31.00 -6.78 3.81
CA ARG A 263 30.67 -7.72 2.75
C ARG A 263 29.52 -7.20 1.90
N SER A 264 29.69 -7.22 0.58
CA SER A 264 28.63 -6.91 -0.37
C SER A 264 27.73 -8.15 -0.59
N PHE A 265 26.43 -7.91 -0.78
CA PHE A 265 25.46 -8.90 -1.17
C PHE A 265 24.34 -8.27 -1.99
N GLN A 266 23.43 -9.08 -2.52
CA GLN A 266 22.30 -8.58 -3.30
C GLN A 266 21.01 -9.19 -2.77
N ILE A 267 19.95 -8.40 -2.72
CA ILE A 267 18.60 -8.90 -2.54
C ILE A 267 18.03 -9.12 -3.94
N ASN A 268 17.77 -10.38 -4.29
CA ASN A 268 17.18 -10.71 -5.57
C ASN A 268 15.66 -10.59 -5.47
N VAL A 269 15.08 -9.90 -6.43
CA VAL A 269 13.64 -9.69 -6.57
C VAL A 269 13.25 -10.22 -7.93
N ASN A 270 12.78 -11.47 -7.98
CA ASN A 270 12.59 -12.23 -9.20
C ASN A 270 11.14 -12.22 -9.66
N ASP A 271 10.94 -12.41 -10.97
CA ASP A 271 9.66 -12.69 -11.60
C ASP A 271 8.57 -11.68 -11.28
N CYS A 272 8.96 -10.41 -11.14
CA CYS A 272 8.01 -9.34 -10.90
C CYS A 272 7.05 -9.21 -12.09
N PRO A 273 5.73 -9.27 -11.86
CA PRO A 273 4.75 -9.18 -12.92
C PRO A 273 4.72 -7.77 -13.53
N LYS A 274 4.31 -7.69 -14.79
CA LYS A 274 3.97 -6.44 -15.46
C LYS A 274 2.64 -5.88 -14.92
N GLY A 275 2.43 -4.58 -15.09
CA GLY A 275 1.12 -3.94 -14.83
C GLY A 275 1.08 -3.04 -13.62
N TYR A 276 1.92 -3.22 -12.63
CA TYR A 276 2.03 -2.28 -11.51
C TYR A 276 2.61 -0.95 -11.99
N ASN A 277 2.20 0.15 -11.38
CA ASN A 277 2.82 1.46 -11.68
C ASN A 277 4.19 1.58 -11.05
N LYS A 278 4.34 1.02 -9.84
CA LYS A 278 5.61 0.96 -9.10
C LYS A 278 5.64 -0.29 -8.24
N ILE A 279 6.83 -0.84 -8.09
CA ILE A 279 7.14 -1.84 -7.07
C ILE A 279 8.13 -1.21 -6.11
N LEU A 280 7.81 -1.33 -4.81
CA LEU A 280 8.67 -0.85 -3.74
C LEU A 280 9.03 -2.01 -2.82
N TYR A 281 10.12 -1.86 -2.11
CA TYR A 281 10.49 -2.77 -1.04
C TYR A 281 10.69 -2.00 0.26
N ARG A 282 10.51 -2.69 1.36
CA ARG A 282 10.77 -2.17 2.71
C ARG A 282 11.57 -3.20 3.47
N LEU A 283 12.65 -2.77 4.09
CA LEU A 283 13.47 -3.59 4.96
C LEU A 283 12.97 -3.46 6.39
N LYS A 284 12.59 -4.57 7.01
CA LYS A 284 12.12 -4.60 8.39
C LYS A 284 13.05 -5.44 9.24
N PRO A 285 13.71 -4.88 10.26
CA PRO A 285 14.53 -5.66 11.18
C PRO A 285 13.66 -6.65 11.96
N MET A 286 14.19 -7.81 12.27
CA MET A 286 13.54 -8.85 13.08
C MET A 286 14.16 -8.86 14.48
N GLY A 287 13.33 -8.79 15.50
CA GLY A 287 13.71 -8.67 16.90
C GLY A 287 13.36 -7.31 17.50
N ASP A 288 13.70 -7.12 18.76
CA ASP A 288 13.41 -5.89 19.47
C ASP A 288 14.22 -4.73 18.88
N THR A 289 13.51 -3.66 18.49
CA THR A 289 14.12 -2.50 17.86
C THR A 289 15.04 -1.77 18.83
N VAL A 290 16.26 -1.50 18.37
CA VAL A 290 17.21 -0.64 19.08
C VAL A 290 17.14 0.75 18.47
N GLU A 291 16.65 1.70 19.20
CA GLU A 291 16.27 3.06 18.73
C GLU A 291 17.42 3.91 18.17
N THR A 292 18.67 3.48 18.16
CA THR A 292 19.75 4.46 18.20
C THR A 292 20.60 4.62 16.95
N SER A 293 20.47 3.77 15.92
CA SER A 293 21.37 3.93 14.76
C SER A 293 20.73 3.44 13.46
N ALA A 294 20.72 4.31 12.46
CA ALA A 294 20.24 3.95 11.13
C ALA A 294 20.99 2.73 10.59
N GLY A 295 20.23 1.79 10.02
CA GLY A 295 20.75 0.58 9.39
C GLY A 295 21.31 -0.47 10.33
N VAL A 296 21.18 -0.36 11.65
CA VAL A 296 21.69 -1.33 12.62
C VAL A 296 20.61 -2.36 12.96
N LEU A 297 20.93 -3.66 12.77
CA LEU A 297 20.04 -4.76 13.09
C LEU A 297 20.09 -5.08 14.60
N PRO A 298 18.94 -5.44 15.20
CA PRO A 298 18.94 -6.08 16.50
C PRO A 298 19.69 -7.40 16.44
N LEU A 299 20.28 -7.81 17.56
CA LEU A 299 20.91 -9.11 17.68
C LEU A 299 19.85 -10.21 17.80
N SER A 300 20.05 -11.30 17.09
CA SER A 300 19.26 -12.52 17.31
C SER A 300 19.67 -13.19 18.66
N PRO A 301 18.74 -13.96 19.28
CA PRO A 301 18.99 -14.60 20.59
C PRO A 301 20.25 -15.49 20.66
N GLU A 302 20.69 -16.02 19.53
CA GLU A 302 21.90 -16.89 19.45
C GLU A 302 23.20 -16.07 19.43
N SER A 303 23.15 -14.76 19.51
CA SER A 303 24.32 -13.89 19.57
C SER A 303 24.91 -13.90 20.96
N THR A 304 26.24 -14.03 21.03
CA THR A 304 26.98 -14.04 22.31
C THR A 304 27.91 -12.85 22.46
N ALA A 305 28.20 -12.12 21.38
CA ALA A 305 29.00 -10.91 21.42
C ALA A 305 28.22 -9.75 22.06
N GLN A 306 28.95 -8.81 22.69
CA GLN A 306 28.37 -7.61 23.27
C GLN A 306 29.08 -6.36 22.73
N GLY A 307 28.37 -5.24 22.69
CA GLY A 307 28.89 -3.95 22.22
C GLY A 307 29.14 -3.88 20.71
N VAL A 308 28.69 -4.88 19.94
CA VAL A 308 28.81 -4.94 18.49
C VAL A 308 27.51 -5.46 17.87
N ARG A 309 27.13 -4.91 16.71
CA ARG A 309 25.95 -5.31 15.95
C ARG A 309 26.28 -5.41 14.46
N ILE A 310 25.27 -5.71 13.65
CA ILE A 310 25.37 -5.72 12.19
C ILE A 310 24.76 -4.43 11.66
N ARG A 311 25.51 -3.72 10.83
CA ARG A 311 25.05 -2.55 10.08
C ARG A 311 24.79 -2.94 8.64
N VAL A 312 23.66 -2.51 8.09
CA VAL A 312 23.27 -2.66 6.69
C VAL A 312 23.34 -1.30 6.01
N THR A 313 23.96 -1.25 4.85
CA THR A 313 24.09 -0.05 4.02
C THR A 313 23.67 -0.38 2.58
N ASP A 314 23.34 0.65 1.82
CA ASP A 314 23.19 0.54 0.37
C ASP A 314 24.56 0.36 -0.33
N SER A 315 24.54 0.31 -1.66
CA SER A 315 25.75 0.19 -2.48
C SER A 315 26.69 1.39 -2.38
N ALA A 316 26.17 2.57 -2.02
CA ALA A 316 26.94 3.80 -1.81
C ALA A 316 27.53 3.89 -0.39
N GLY A 317 27.16 2.98 0.51
CA GLY A 317 27.62 2.99 1.91
C GLY A 317 26.70 3.81 2.84
N ALA A 318 25.61 4.38 2.35
CA ALA A 318 24.64 5.04 3.20
C ALA A 318 23.83 4.01 4.02
N ALA A 319 23.61 4.32 5.29
CA ALA A 319 22.84 3.44 6.16
C ALA A 319 21.40 3.29 5.67
N VAL A 320 20.89 2.08 5.60
CA VAL A 320 19.49 1.84 5.24
C VAL A 320 18.56 2.42 6.32
N VAL A 321 17.43 2.97 5.88
CA VAL A 321 16.37 3.40 6.79
C VAL A 321 15.32 2.30 6.82
N PHE A 322 15.24 1.59 7.94
CA PHE A 322 14.26 0.53 8.12
C PHE A 322 12.83 1.08 8.13
N ASP A 323 11.88 0.22 7.82
CA ASP A 323 10.44 0.52 7.76
C ASP A 323 10.06 1.65 6.78
N THR A 324 10.97 2.01 5.86
CA THR A 324 10.74 3.01 4.81
C THR A 324 10.64 2.33 3.46
N SER A 325 9.61 2.67 2.68
CA SER A 325 9.40 2.14 1.35
C SER A 325 10.33 2.80 0.34
N THR A 326 11.11 1.98 -0.37
CA THR A 326 12.07 2.39 -1.42
C THR A 326 11.64 1.80 -2.75
N GLY A 327 11.64 2.59 -3.83
CA GLY A 327 11.29 2.12 -5.17
C GLY A 327 12.35 1.20 -5.77
N ILE A 328 11.92 0.29 -6.65
CA ILE A 328 12.79 -0.42 -7.59
C ILE A 328 12.76 0.38 -8.88
N ASP A 329 13.78 1.23 -9.08
CA ASP A 329 13.80 2.22 -10.17
C ASP A 329 13.86 1.55 -11.56
N ASP A 330 14.48 0.39 -11.67
CA ASP A 330 14.59 -0.38 -12.92
C ASP A 330 13.28 -1.10 -13.31
N TYR A 331 12.25 -1.08 -12.46
CA TYR A 331 11.01 -1.75 -12.77
C TYR A 331 10.26 -1.07 -13.92
N ASN A 332 9.96 -1.85 -14.95
CA ASN A 332 9.15 -1.41 -16.08
C ASN A 332 7.78 -2.09 -16.06
N LYS A 333 6.72 -1.30 -15.95
CA LYS A 333 5.34 -1.81 -15.88
C LYS A 333 4.88 -2.56 -17.15
N GLY A 334 5.50 -2.31 -18.29
CA GLY A 334 5.15 -2.96 -19.56
C GLY A 334 5.68 -4.38 -19.67
N SER A 335 6.83 -4.66 -19.06
CA SER A 335 7.53 -5.96 -19.17
C SER A 335 7.58 -6.74 -17.86
N GLY A 336 7.58 -6.08 -16.70
CA GLY A 336 7.99 -6.72 -15.45
C GLY A 336 9.47 -7.09 -15.48
N GLY A 337 9.87 -8.15 -14.76
CA GLY A 337 11.23 -8.67 -14.80
C GLY A 337 11.81 -9.06 -13.45
N SER A 338 13.10 -9.37 -13.43
CA SER A 338 13.86 -9.67 -12.23
C SER A 338 14.88 -8.59 -11.96
N PHE A 339 15.06 -8.22 -10.69
CA PHE A 339 15.86 -7.09 -10.25
C PHE A 339 16.79 -7.52 -9.12
N SER A 340 17.83 -6.73 -8.90
CA SER A 340 18.83 -6.98 -7.88
C SER A 340 19.10 -5.69 -7.11
N ILE A 341 18.93 -5.73 -5.80
CA ILE A 341 19.16 -4.57 -4.93
C ILE A 341 20.51 -4.77 -4.24
N PRO A 342 21.56 -4.04 -4.65
CA PRO A 342 22.90 -4.20 -4.08
C PRO A 342 22.98 -3.56 -2.69
N MET A 343 23.50 -4.31 -1.73
CA MET A 343 23.61 -3.95 -0.32
C MET A 343 24.96 -4.33 0.22
N ARG A 344 25.34 -3.77 1.38
CA ARG A 344 26.51 -4.15 2.15
C ARG A 344 26.15 -4.37 3.60
N VAL A 345 26.88 -5.26 4.25
CA VAL A 345 26.79 -5.51 5.69
C VAL A 345 28.17 -5.43 6.31
N SER A 346 28.25 -4.96 7.55
CA SER A 346 29.48 -4.90 8.33
C SER A 346 29.18 -5.04 9.82
N TYR A 347 30.17 -5.37 10.62
CA TYR A 347 30.09 -5.16 12.06
C TYR A 347 30.17 -3.67 12.34
N VAL A 348 29.44 -3.21 13.34
CA VAL A 348 29.53 -1.87 13.89
C VAL A 348 29.63 -1.92 15.40
N GLN A 349 30.57 -1.20 15.97
CA GLN A 349 30.68 -1.06 17.42
C GLN A 349 29.58 -0.14 17.94
N THR A 350 28.82 -0.60 18.91
CA THR A 350 27.70 0.14 19.49
C THR A 350 27.93 0.56 20.94
N GLU A 351 28.94 0.01 21.60
CA GLU A 351 29.28 0.34 22.98
C GLU A 351 30.80 0.56 23.14
N ALA A 352 31.20 1.22 24.22
CA ALA A 352 32.61 1.53 24.47
C ALA A 352 33.50 0.25 24.59
N LYS A 353 32.91 -0.84 25.08
CA LYS A 353 33.60 -2.12 25.22
C LYS A 353 32.96 -3.17 24.31
N VAL A 354 33.78 -3.90 23.56
CA VAL A 354 33.39 -5.05 22.75
C VAL A 354 33.80 -6.33 23.40
N THR A 355 32.84 -7.22 23.60
CA THR A 355 33.09 -8.61 24.02
C THR A 355 33.01 -9.54 22.81
N PRO A 356 34.07 -10.32 22.51
CA PRO A 356 34.05 -11.26 21.39
C PRO A 356 32.97 -12.32 21.53
N GLY A 357 32.43 -12.78 20.40
CA GLY A 357 31.38 -13.80 20.37
C GLY A 357 30.75 -13.91 18.98
N THR A 358 29.60 -14.54 18.90
CA THR A 358 28.78 -14.63 17.68
C THR A 358 27.92 -13.39 17.56
N VAL A 359 27.74 -12.89 16.32
CA VAL A 359 26.88 -11.75 16.01
C VAL A 359 25.93 -12.17 14.91
N ASN A 360 24.66 -12.37 15.23
CA ASN A 360 23.62 -12.75 14.28
C ASN A 360 22.53 -11.67 14.28
N GLY A 361 21.96 -11.41 13.12
CA GLY A 361 20.84 -10.50 12.94
C GLY A 361 19.99 -10.95 11.78
N ALA A 362 18.74 -10.51 11.75
CA ALA A 362 17.81 -10.87 10.70
C ALA A 362 16.98 -9.64 10.28
N MET A 363 16.56 -9.62 9.02
CA MET A 363 15.58 -8.67 8.52
C MET A 363 14.67 -9.34 7.49
N SER A 364 13.45 -8.83 7.37
CA SER A 364 12.50 -9.19 6.33
C SER A 364 12.51 -8.16 5.21
N VAL A 365 12.28 -8.63 4.00
CA VAL A 365 12.03 -7.79 2.81
C VAL A 365 10.54 -7.86 2.51
N LEU A 366 9.85 -6.74 2.68
CA LEU A 366 8.43 -6.61 2.38
C LEU A 366 8.29 -5.94 1.01
N MET A 367 7.51 -6.56 0.12
CA MET A 367 7.24 -6.00 -1.20
C MET A 367 5.92 -5.22 -1.18
N GLU A 368 5.91 -4.03 -1.78
CA GLU A 368 4.75 -3.17 -1.90
C GLU A 368 4.49 -2.87 -3.38
N TYR A 369 3.22 -2.93 -3.77
CA TYR A 369 2.79 -2.78 -5.16
C TYR A 369 1.84 -1.58 -5.30
N GLN A 370 2.07 -0.71 -6.31
CA GLN A 370 1.29 0.50 -6.57
C GLN A 370 0.81 0.58 -8.03
#